data_1300a35641e27fce001b101168e76c68
#
_entry.id   1300a35641e27fce001b101168e76c68
#
_cell.length_a   1.000
_cell.length_b   1.000
_cell.length_c   1.000
_cell.angle_alpha   90.00
_cell.angle_beta   90.00
_cell.angle_gamma   90.00
#
_symmetry.space_group_name_H-M   'P 1'
#
loop_
_entity.id
_entity.type
_entity.pdbx_description
1 polymer ?
#
loop_
_entity_poly.entity_id
_entity_poly.type
_entity_poly.pdbx_seq_one_letter_code
_entity_poly.pdbx_strand_id
1 'polypeptide(L)'
;MANALEALLGAESGDTLGLSEAERFNAMRRLGFFKTFSEVELWEVVRQASWRKFETDEILISEGEYDAGFFVLASGMAKVTARGELLNIISVGESVGEFSVIRRNGQARMATVSATEPSWAIGFSVEQLEAMSDEVRARFNEAFLGLLIDRISLISGRLLHALQEKKIAAP
;
A
#
# COMPACT_ATOMS: atom_id res chain seq x y z
N MET A 1 20.56 0.17 7.33
CA MET A 1 20.05 0.68 8.62
C MET A 1 18.69 0.03 8.81
N ALA A 2 18.62 -1.03 9.64
CA ALA A 2 17.36 -1.59 10.07
C ALA A 2 16.55 -0.45 10.69
N ASN A 3 15.35 -0.26 10.16
CA ASN A 3 14.55 0.93 10.41
C ASN A 3 14.09 0.90 11.87
N ALA A 4 14.16 2.04 12.58
CA ALA A 4 13.59 2.18 13.91
C ALA A 4 12.09 1.76 13.96
N LEU A 5 11.44 1.77 12.80
CA LEU A 5 10.09 1.26 12.59
C LEU A 5 10.05 -0.29 12.67
N GLU A 6 11.01 -1.00 12.07
CA GLU A 6 11.11 -2.47 12.18
C GLU A 6 11.40 -2.90 13.61
N ALA A 7 12.21 -2.16 14.36
CA ALA A 7 12.47 -2.43 15.77
C ALA A 7 11.23 -2.20 16.65
N LEU A 8 10.41 -1.20 16.35
CA LEU A 8 9.13 -0.93 17.01
C LEU A 8 8.06 -1.99 16.66
N LEU A 9 7.99 -2.39 15.40
CA LEU A 9 6.98 -3.32 14.88
C LEU A 9 7.36 -4.80 15.12
N GLY A 10 8.65 -5.11 15.29
CA GLY A 10 9.17 -6.47 15.51
C GLY A 10 9.03 -7.00 16.94
N ALA A 11 8.63 -6.17 17.91
CA ALA A 11 8.59 -6.54 19.32
C ALA A 11 7.28 -7.21 19.79
N GLU A 12 6.25 -7.28 18.94
CA GLU A 12 4.92 -7.75 19.35
C GLU A 12 4.45 -8.95 18.51
N SER A 13 4.23 -10.08 19.18
CA SER A 13 3.53 -11.25 18.65
C SER A 13 2.04 -11.12 18.98
N GLY A 14 1.23 -10.62 18.04
CA GLY A 14 -0.23 -10.53 18.20
C GLY A 14 -0.88 -9.59 17.18
N ASP A 15 -2.15 -9.83 16.89
CA ASP A 15 -3.00 -9.12 15.91
C ASP A 15 -3.23 -7.62 16.26
N THR A 16 -2.76 -7.15 17.41
CA THR A 16 -2.93 -5.78 17.89
C THR A 16 -1.57 -5.17 18.19
N LEU A 17 -1.21 -4.18 17.40
CA LEU A 17 -0.04 -3.36 17.65
C LEU A 17 -0.21 -2.66 19.00
N GLY A 18 0.63 -2.98 19.99
CA GLY A 18 0.67 -2.29 21.29
C GLY A 18 1.12 -0.83 21.22
N LEU A 19 1.25 -0.27 19.99
CA LEU A 19 1.69 1.10 19.75
C LEU A 19 0.62 2.11 20.16
N SER A 20 1.05 3.13 20.89
CA SER A 20 0.26 4.33 21.15
C SER A 20 -0.04 5.10 19.85
N GLU A 21 -1.06 5.96 19.87
CA GLU A 21 -1.37 6.84 18.71
C GLU A 21 -0.16 7.70 18.29
N ALA A 22 0.65 8.16 19.24
CA ALA A 22 1.85 8.94 18.96
C ALA A 22 2.92 8.13 18.21
N GLU A 23 3.10 6.86 18.54
CA GLU A 23 4.01 5.96 17.85
C GLU A 23 3.51 5.63 16.46
N ARG A 24 2.21 5.37 16.28
CA ARG A 24 1.57 5.19 14.97
C ARG A 24 1.72 6.44 14.10
N PHE A 25 1.50 7.63 14.67
CA PHE A 25 1.72 8.89 13.98
C PHE A 25 3.17 9.03 13.50
N ASN A 26 4.13 8.78 14.38
CA ASN A 26 5.55 8.87 14.05
C ASN A 26 5.98 7.82 13.00
N ALA A 27 5.35 6.65 12.99
CA ALA A 27 5.55 5.65 11.98
C ALA A 27 5.00 6.12 10.62
N MET A 28 3.73 6.54 10.57
CA MET A 28 3.05 6.94 9.33
C MET A 28 3.71 8.13 8.67
N ARG A 29 4.11 9.18 9.42
CA ARG A 29 4.74 10.39 8.84
C ARG A 29 6.07 10.12 8.12
N ARG A 30 6.70 8.95 8.34
CA ARG A 30 7.94 8.54 7.67
C ARG A 30 7.69 7.82 6.35
N LEU A 31 6.46 7.36 6.11
CA LEU A 31 6.09 6.63 4.90
C LEU A 31 5.85 7.62 3.76
N GLY A 32 6.40 7.31 2.58
CA GLY A 32 6.32 8.15 1.40
C GLY A 32 4.89 8.50 1.00
N PHE A 33 3.95 7.57 1.21
CA PHE A 33 2.53 7.75 0.92
C PHE A 33 1.90 8.93 1.68
N PHE A 34 2.28 9.15 2.94
CA PHE A 34 1.72 10.21 3.79
C PHE A 34 2.52 11.52 3.77
N LYS A 35 3.50 11.65 2.90
CA LYS A 35 4.43 12.79 2.82
C LYS A 35 3.74 14.13 2.59
N THR A 36 2.59 14.16 1.90
CA THR A 36 1.84 15.38 1.59
C THR A 36 0.81 15.77 2.66
N PHE A 37 0.58 14.89 3.65
CA PHE A 37 -0.36 15.14 4.74
C PHE A 37 0.25 16.10 5.77
N SER A 38 -0.50 17.10 6.18
CA SER A 38 -0.17 17.92 7.35
C SER A 38 -0.27 17.11 8.65
N GLU A 39 0.32 17.61 9.73
CA GLU A 39 0.23 16.92 11.02
C GLU A 39 -1.21 16.75 11.51
N VAL A 40 -2.07 17.74 11.29
CA VAL A 40 -3.48 17.69 11.67
C VAL A 40 -4.23 16.63 10.90
N GLU A 41 -4.04 16.58 9.57
CA GLU A 41 -4.62 15.56 8.69
C GLU A 41 -4.12 14.17 9.08
N LEU A 42 -2.83 14.02 9.37
CA LEU A 42 -2.25 12.74 9.73
C LEU A 42 -2.77 12.21 11.08
N TRP A 43 -3.04 13.09 12.06
CA TRP A 43 -3.69 12.69 13.31
C TRP A 43 -5.10 12.15 13.10
N GLU A 44 -5.85 12.72 12.16
CA GLU A 44 -7.17 12.19 11.79
C GLU A 44 -7.04 10.79 11.17
N VAL A 45 -6.09 10.61 10.25
CA VAL A 45 -5.80 9.33 9.60
C VAL A 45 -5.41 8.25 10.62
N VAL A 46 -4.55 8.56 11.58
CA VAL A 46 -4.08 7.63 12.63
C VAL A 46 -5.25 7.02 13.41
N ARG A 47 -6.29 7.82 13.72
CA ARG A 47 -7.46 7.36 14.50
C ARG A 47 -8.35 6.41 13.72
N GLN A 48 -8.36 6.49 12.41
CA GLN A 48 -9.20 5.66 11.53
C GLN A 48 -8.44 4.44 11.00
N ALA A 49 -7.11 4.49 10.97
CA ALA A 49 -6.28 3.45 10.38
C ALA A 49 -6.30 2.15 11.19
N SER A 50 -6.43 1.03 10.50
CA SER A 50 -6.23 -0.31 11.06
C SER A 50 -4.81 -0.78 10.77
N TRP A 51 -4.16 -1.39 11.78
CA TRP A 51 -2.83 -1.96 11.63
C TRP A 51 -2.91 -3.47 11.69
N ARG A 52 -2.30 -4.14 10.72
CA ARG A 52 -2.33 -5.59 10.63
C ARG A 52 -0.94 -6.15 10.31
N LYS A 53 -0.58 -7.22 11.04
CA LYS A 53 0.59 -8.03 10.76
C LYS A 53 0.22 -9.13 9.77
N PHE A 54 1.14 -9.44 8.90
CA PHE A 54 1.06 -10.53 7.94
C PHE A 54 2.33 -11.37 8.03
N GLU A 55 2.15 -12.66 8.14
CA GLU A 55 3.25 -13.60 8.07
C GLU A 55 3.63 -13.88 6.60
N THR A 56 4.79 -14.50 6.40
CA THR A 56 5.25 -14.87 5.04
C THR A 56 4.20 -15.70 4.32
N ASP A 57 3.93 -15.38 3.05
CA ASP A 57 2.90 -15.93 2.17
C ASP A 57 1.45 -15.68 2.58
N GLU A 58 1.20 -14.95 3.67
CA GLU A 58 -0.16 -14.55 4.03
C GLU A 58 -0.72 -13.55 3.02
N ILE A 59 -2.01 -13.73 2.67
CA ILE A 59 -2.70 -12.94 1.66
C ILE A 59 -3.30 -11.69 2.30
N LEU A 60 -2.97 -10.53 1.74
CA LEU A 60 -3.55 -9.23 2.09
C LEU A 60 -4.81 -8.95 1.28
N ILE A 61 -4.79 -9.31 0.00
CA ILE A 61 -5.84 -9.08 -0.99
C ILE A 61 -5.91 -10.31 -1.89
N SER A 62 -7.11 -10.86 -2.12
CA SER A 62 -7.32 -12.00 -3.02
C SER A 62 -7.90 -11.55 -4.36
N GLU A 63 -7.32 -12.01 -5.48
CA GLU A 63 -7.88 -11.82 -6.82
C GLU A 63 -9.31 -12.37 -6.89
N GLY A 64 -10.22 -11.61 -7.49
CA GLY A 64 -11.61 -11.99 -7.66
C GLY A 64 -12.54 -11.66 -6.48
N GLU A 65 -12.04 -11.28 -5.31
CA GLU A 65 -12.85 -10.81 -4.20
C GLU A 65 -13.46 -9.42 -4.47
N TYR A 66 -14.59 -9.12 -3.80
CA TYR A 66 -15.37 -7.89 -3.98
C TYR A 66 -15.30 -6.96 -2.77
N ASP A 67 -14.29 -7.12 -1.95
CA ASP A 67 -14.03 -6.20 -0.85
C ASP A 67 -13.52 -4.84 -1.34
N ALA A 68 -13.68 -3.80 -0.56
CA ALA A 68 -13.24 -2.47 -0.90
C ALA A 68 -12.37 -1.88 0.22
N GLY A 69 -11.14 -1.54 -0.14
CA GLY A 69 -10.15 -0.97 0.77
C GLY A 69 -8.75 -1.05 0.15
N PHE A 70 -7.78 -0.49 0.84
CA PHE A 70 -6.39 -0.53 0.43
C PHE A 70 -5.47 -0.63 1.64
N PHE A 71 -4.22 -0.98 1.38
CA PHE A 71 -3.17 -1.06 2.38
C PHE A 71 -1.99 -0.18 1.99
N VAL A 72 -1.32 0.40 2.99
CA VAL A 72 0.01 1.02 2.86
C VAL A 72 1.00 0.15 3.63
N LEU A 73 2.05 -0.32 2.97
CA LEU A 73 3.03 -1.18 3.61
C LEU A 73 3.91 -0.37 4.58
N ALA A 74 3.89 -0.73 5.85
CA ALA A 74 4.64 -0.05 6.91
C ALA A 74 5.99 -0.70 7.19
N SER A 75 6.09 -2.03 7.03
CA SER A 75 7.36 -2.78 7.06
C SER A 75 7.26 -4.04 6.22
N GLY A 76 8.39 -4.65 5.87
CA GLY A 76 8.47 -5.85 5.06
C GLY A 76 8.27 -5.60 3.57
N MET A 77 7.81 -6.63 2.86
CA MET A 77 7.65 -6.62 1.41
C MET A 77 6.48 -7.52 0.99
N ALA A 78 5.77 -7.13 -0.08
CA ALA A 78 4.68 -7.92 -0.63
C ALA A 78 4.81 -8.07 -2.15
N LYS A 79 4.30 -9.18 -2.70
CA LYS A 79 4.22 -9.44 -4.14
C LYS A 79 2.78 -9.28 -4.62
N VAL A 80 2.63 -8.73 -5.81
CA VAL A 80 1.36 -8.62 -6.53
C VAL A 80 1.38 -9.62 -7.66
N THR A 81 0.43 -10.55 -7.68
CA THR A 81 0.31 -11.57 -8.72
C THR A 81 -1.09 -11.54 -9.33
N ALA A 82 -1.20 -11.79 -10.62
CA ALA A 82 -2.49 -12.02 -11.28
C ALA A 82 -2.38 -13.20 -12.23
N ARG A 83 -3.35 -14.10 -12.17
CA ARG A 83 -3.37 -15.34 -12.94
C ARG A 83 -2.08 -16.18 -12.79
N GLY A 84 -1.47 -16.12 -11.61
CA GLY A 84 -0.22 -16.82 -11.30
C GLY A 84 1.06 -16.07 -11.70
N GLU A 85 0.97 -14.98 -12.47
CA GLU A 85 2.13 -14.22 -12.93
C GLU A 85 2.49 -13.08 -11.97
N LEU A 86 3.77 -12.89 -11.69
CA LEU A 86 4.26 -11.79 -10.89
C LEU A 86 4.17 -10.47 -11.66
N LEU A 87 3.37 -9.54 -11.16
CA LEU A 87 3.19 -8.20 -11.75
C LEU A 87 4.10 -7.16 -11.14
N ASN A 88 4.23 -7.16 -9.81
CA ASN A 88 4.99 -6.15 -9.07
C ASN A 88 5.41 -6.63 -7.69
N ILE A 89 6.38 -5.93 -7.11
CA ILE A 89 6.77 -6.02 -5.71
C ILE A 89 6.41 -4.67 -5.05
N ILE A 90 5.80 -4.74 -3.88
CA ILE A 90 5.41 -3.58 -3.07
C ILE A 90 6.41 -3.45 -1.92
N SER A 91 6.97 -2.27 -1.79
CA SER A 91 7.95 -1.91 -0.77
C SER A 91 7.34 -1.01 0.30
N VAL A 92 8.06 -0.80 1.39
CA VAL A 92 7.65 0.09 2.48
C VAL A 92 7.32 1.49 1.97
N GLY A 93 6.17 2.03 2.39
CA GLY A 93 5.65 3.33 1.98
C GLY A 93 4.84 3.32 0.69
N GLU A 94 4.71 2.17 0.02
CA GLU A 94 3.84 2.04 -1.15
C GLU A 94 2.46 1.54 -0.75
N SER A 95 1.43 1.90 -1.54
CA SER A 95 0.06 1.41 -1.35
C SER A 95 -0.31 0.34 -2.36
N VAL A 96 -1.31 -0.48 -1.98
CA VAL A 96 -1.88 -1.51 -2.83
C VAL A 96 -3.37 -1.70 -2.54
N GLY A 97 -4.15 -1.97 -3.58
CA GLY A 97 -5.62 -2.15 -3.49
C GLY A 97 -6.42 -0.88 -3.71
N GLU A 98 -5.79 0.25 -3.94
CA GLU A 98 -6.40 1.57 -4.13
C GLU A 98 -7.40 1.62 -5.32
N PHE A 99 -7.25 0.77 -6.31
CA PHE A 99 -8.15 0.72 -7.46
C PHE A 99 -9.61 0.46 -7.07
N SER A 100 -9.87 -0.37 -6.06
CA SER A 100 -11.22 -0.64 -5.58
C SER A 100 -11.86 0.58 -4.92
N VAL A 101 -11.04 1.41 -4.27
CA VAL A 101 -11.48 2.67 -3.64
C VAL A 101 -11.75 3.75 -4.68
N ILE A 102 -10.84 3.90 -5.66
CA ILE A 102 -10.93 4.93 -6.69
C ILE A 102 -12.13 4.69 -7.63
N ARG A 103 -12.33 3.44 -8.05
CA ARG A 103 -13.37 3.11 -9.03
C ARG A 103 -14.79 3.07 -8.48
N ARG A 104 -14.99 2.81 -7.19
CA ARG A 104 -16.28 2.78 -6.49
C ARG A 104 -17.41 1.99 -7.18
N ASN A 105 -17.10 1.06 -8.09
CA ASN A 105 -18.08 0.40 -8.95
C ASN A 105 -18.25 -1.10 -8.65
N GLY A 106 -17.83 -1.55 -7.46
CA GLY A 106 -18.00 -2.93 -7.02
C GLY A 106 -17.30 -3.95 -7.94
N GLN A 107 -16.18 -3.59 -8.56
CA GLN A 107 -15.40 -4.53 -9.36
C GLN A 107 -14.57 -5.46 -8.46
N ALA A 108 -14.43 -6.70 -8.91
CA ALA A 108 -13.57 -7.67 -8.28
C ALA A 108 -12.11 -7.21 -8.26
N ARG A 109 -11.37 -7.63 -7.25
CA ARG A 109 -9.91 -7.43 -7.14
C ARG A 109 -9.20 -7.99 -8.36
N MET A 110 -8.32 -7.20 -8.96
CA MET A 110 -7.64 -7.55 -10.22
C MET A 110 -6.40 -8.44 -9.99
N ALA A 111 -5.93 -8.56 -8.76
CA ALA A 111 -4.70 -9.28 -8.42
C ALA A 111 -4.73 -9.74 -6.96
N THR A 112 -3.95 -10.78 -6.67
CA THR A 112 -3.62 -11.22 -5.32
C THR A 112 -2.40 -10.47 -4.82
N VAL A 113 -2.43 -10.05 -3.55
CA VAL A 113 -1.29 -9.47 -2.84
C VAL A 113 -0.98 -10.35 -1.66
N SER A 114 0.26 -10.82 -1.56
CA SER A 114 0.74 -11.63 -0.43
C SER A 114 2.08 -11.14 0.08
N ALA A 115 2.29 -11.23 1.40
CA ALA A 115 3.55 -10.90 2.03
C ALA A 115 4.66 -11.85 1.56
N THR A 116 5.86 -11.34 1.27
CA THR A 116 7.02 -12.18 0.94
C THR A 116 7.91 -12.44 2.15
N GLU A 117 7.69 -11.70 3.23
CA GLU A 117 8.34 -11.78 4.53
C GLU A 117 7.40 -11.25 5.60
N PRO A 118 7.64 -11.45 6.90
CA PRO A 118 6.80 -10.87 7.95
C PRO A 118 6.68 -9.35 7.77
N SER A 119 5.44 -8.86 7.63
CA SER A 119 5.16 -7.51 7.20
C SER A 119 4.07 -6.87 8.05
N TRP A 120 4.13 -5.54 8.18
CA TRP A 120 3.03 -4.74 8.73
C TRP A 120 2.41 -3.86 7.65
N ALA A 121 1.11 -3.82 7.62
CA ALA A 121 0.38 -2.93 6.72
C ALA A 121 -0.67 -2.10 7.47
N ILE A 122 -0.88 -0.88 6.97
CA ILE A 122 -1.89 0.05 7.44
C ILE A 122 -3.07 -0.06 6.48
N GLY A 123 -4.20 -0.56 6.98
CA GLY A 123 -5.41 -0.80 6.20
C GLY A 123 -6.43 0.32 6.36
N PHE A 124 -7.14 0.59 5.28
CA PHE A 124 -8.24 1.53 5.19
C PHE A 124 -9.41 0.92 4.41
N SER A 125 -10.59 0.84 5.03
CA SER A 125 -11.82 0.51 4.31
C SER A 125 -12.44 1.77 3.67
N VAL A 126 -13.41 1.58 2.78
CA VAL A 126 -14.16 2.70 2.19
C VAL A 126 -14.91 3.48 3.27
N GLU A 127 -15.51 2.79 4.24
CA GLU A 127 -16.25 3.40 5.34
C GLU A 127 -15.34 4.27 6.23
N GLN A 128 -14.11 3.79 6.50
CA GLN A 128 -13.12 4.57 7.25
C GLN A 128 -12.72 5.85 6.49
N LEU A 129 -12.54 5.75 5.16
CA LEU A 129 -12.23 6.92 4.33
C LEU A 129 -13.41 7.90 4.28
N GLU A 130 -14.65 7.41 4.17
CA GLU A 130 -15.86 8.24 4.14
C GLU A 130 -16.14 8.94 5.48
N ALA A 131 -15.65 8.38 6.58
CA ALA A 131 -15.73 8.99 7.91
C ALA A 131 -14.71 10.12 8.14
N MET A 132 -13.72 10.27 7.25
CA MET A 132 -12.71 11.33 7.34
C MET A 132 -13.21 12.66 6.73
N SER A 133 -12.58 13.76 7.11
CA SER A 133 -12.84 15.09 6.55
C SER A 133 -12.61 15.15 5.03
N ASP A 134 -13.23 16.11 4.37
CA ASP A 134 -13.07 16.31 2.92
C ASP A 134 -11.62 16.65 2.57
N GLU A 135 -10.93 17.36 3.42
CA GLU A 135 -9.52 17.72 3.30
C GLU A 135 -8.64 16.47 3.29
N VAL A 136 -8.84 15.55 4.24
CA VAL A 136 -8.09 14.29 4.33
C VAL A 136 -8.40 13.40 3.13
N ARG A 137 -9.66 13.30 2.70
CA ARG A 137 -10.03 12.54 1.49
C ARG A 137 -9.37 13.11 0.23
N ALA A 138 -9.28 14.45 0.13
CA ALA A 138 -8.57 15.09 -0.97
C ALA A 138 -7.07 14.73 -0.97
N ARG A 139 -6.43 14.66 0.20
CA ARG A 139 -5.03 14.21 0.34
C ARG A 139 -4.82 12.76 -0.11
N PHE A 140 -5.73 11.85 0.26
CA PHE A 140 -5.66 10.49 -0.25
C PHE A 140 -5.75 10.44 -1.77
N ASN A 141 -6.64 11.20 -2.39
CA ASN A 141 -6.75 11.27 -3.85
C ASN A 141 -5.46 11.81 -4.49
N GLU A 142 -4.83 12.83 -3.91
CA GLU A 142 -3.55 13.37 -4.36
C GLU A 142 -2.44 12.32 -4.25
N ALA A 143 -2.35 11.60 -3.12
CA ALA A 143 -1.38 10.54 -2.92
C ALA A 143 -1.58 9.38 -3.93
N PHE A 144 -2.81 8.97 -4.19
CA PHE A 144 -3.12 7.95 -5.20
C PHE A 144 -2.73 8.40 -6.62
N LEU A 145 -3.01 9.66 -6.98
CA LEU A 145 -2.62 10.20 -8.29
C LEU A 145 -1.10 10.19 -8.46
N GLY A 146 -0.35 10.62 -7.45
CA GLY A 146 1.11 10.58 -7.47
C GLY A 146 1.62 9.16 -7.69
N LEU A 147 1.14 8.21 -6.91
CA LEU A 147 1.53 6.80 -7.02
C LEU A 147 1.19 6.19 -8.40
N LEU A 148 0.02 6.51 -8.97
CA LEU A 148 -0.36 6.03 -10.30
C LEU A 148 0.53 6.61 -11.40
N ILE A 149 0.92 7.88 -11.30
CA ILE A 149 1.85 8.52 -12.24
C ILE A 149 3.22 7.82 -12.18
N ASP A 150 3.73 7.54 -10.98
CA ASP A 150 5.00 6.85 -10.80
C ASP A 150 4.96 5.43 -11.39
N ARG A 151 3.88 4.68 -11.13
CA ARG A 151 3.67 3.34 -11.70
C ARG A 151 3.57 3.35 -13.22
N ILE A 152 2.83 4.28 -13.81
CA ILE A 152 2.71 4.42 -15.27
C ILE A 152 4.08 4.75 -15.87
N SER A 153 4.84 5.65 -15.26
CA SER A 153 6.17 6.02 -15.71
C SER A 153 7.14 4.82 -15.69
N LEU A 154 7.09 4.02 -14.62
CA LEU A 154 7.89 2.81 -14.50
C LEU A 154 7.53 1.75 -15.56
N ILE A 155 6.24 1.50 -15.78
CA ILE A 155 5.75 0.54 -16.78
C ILE A 155 6.13 1.00 -18.18
N SER A 156 5.96 2.27 -18.48
CA SER A 156 6.34 2.86 -19.77
C SER A 156 7.84 2.71 -20.05
N GLY A 157 8.68 2.94 -19.04
CA GLY A 157 10.12 2.73 -19.15
C GLY A 157 10.49 1.27 -19.43
N ARG A 158 9.89 0.32 -18.71
CA ARG A 158 10.09 -1.12 -18.93
C ARG A 158 9.66 -1.55 -20.33
N LEU A 159 8.50 -1.05 -20.80
CA LEU A 159 8.00 -1.35 -22.15
C LEU A 159 8.94 -0.82 -23.23
N LEU A 160 9.40 0.41 -23.11
CA LEU A 160 10.36 1.00 -24.06
C LEU A 160 11.67 0.17 -24.12
N HIS A 161 12.19 -0.24 -22.97
CA HIS A 161 13.39 -1.09 -22.92
C HIS A 161 13.16 -2.44 -23.64
N ALA A 162 12.04 -3.12 -23.35
CA ALA A 162 11.71 -4.39 -23.99
C ALA A 162 11.52 -4.26 -25.52
N LEU A 163 10.97 -3.15 -26.00
CA LEU A 163 10.83 -2.88 -27.44
C LEU A 163 12.18 -2.60 -28.11
N GLN A 164 13.10 -1.95 -27.42
CA GLN A 164 14.47 -1.72 -27.92
C GLN A 164 15.26 -3.02 -28.03
N GLU A 165 15.18 -3.90 -27.03
CA GLU A 165 15.83 -5.22 -27.08
C GLU A 165 15.32 -6.08 -28.23
N LYS A 166 14.00 -6.11 -28.48
CA LYS A 166 13.41 -6.80 -29.64
C LYS A 166 13.89 -6.23 -30.97
N LYS A 167 14.12 -4.93 -31.07
CA LYS A 167 14.58 -4.29 -32.29
C LYS A 167 16.07 -4.60 -32.60
N ILE A 168 16.88 -4.81 -31.56
CA ILE A 168 18.29 -5.20 -31.68
C ILE A 168 18.43 -6.69 -32.01
N ALA A 169 17.50 -7.52 -31.52
CA ALA A 169 17.48 -8.96 -31.74
C ALA A 169 16.82 -9.41 -33.07
N ALA A 170 16.25 -8.46 -33.83
CA ALA A 170 15.72 -8.76 -35.17
C ALA A 170 16.88 -8.77 -36.21
N PRO A 171 17.04 -9.85 -37.00
CA PRO A 171 18.12 -9.98 -37.97
C PRO A 171 18.02 -9.00 -39.13
#